data_b9371c795a81b74936db42233a64a809
#
_entry.id   b9371c795a81b74936db42233a64a809
#
_cell.length_a   1.000
_cell.length_b   1.000
_cell.length_c   1.000
_cell.angle_alpha   90.00
_cell.angle_beta   90.00
_cell.angle_gamma   90.00
#
_symmetry.space_group_name_H-M   'P 1'
#
loop_
_entity.id
_entity.type
_entity.pdbx_description
1 polymer ?
#
loop_
_entity_poly.entity_id
_entity_poly.type
_entity_poly.pdbx_seq_one_letter_code
_entity_poly.pdbx_strand_id
1 'polypeptide(L)'
;RERFNQIDRKAVTSLDRELLAVAERGLITPARPDLAARLERLEGWGLSERRMTGWRLASGLTSRLKAIAEHDKVERAVAKVRQGREPQLLLEADRSTPVLGELVHLGPSDEFEDKFLAVVETGAGELRYARFEKADDLAILTGAQPGAMVEIYPNQPTVRPSDKAVAQVAARTGGVYSPEAHAELAPYADRGVLAANVRRLEAMRRMGLVECLPNGEFKVGDNHLSTALAFEDRLVRRAPFSARVVSYWSLGEQIDSLGPASADASFRRYLREAASRAPGGSLIVMDAPPPMEDVR
;
A
#
# COMPACT_ATOMS: atom_id res chain seq x y z
N ARG A 1 36.83 -3.01 -2.19
CA ARG A 1 35.78 -3.49 -3.15
C ARG A 1 34.36 -3.25 -2.62
N GLU A 2 34.03 -3.55 -1.36
CA GLU A 2 32.65 -3.36 -0.82
C GLU A 2 32.17 -1.91 -0.84
N ARG A 3 33.04 -0.92 -0.59
CA ARG A 3 32.64 0.50 -0.58
C ARG A 3 32.34 1.05 -1.99
N PHE A 4 33.05 0.59 -3.03
CA PHE A 4 32.78 1.00 -4.41
C PHE A 4 31.43 0.48 -4.91
N ASN A 5 30.98 -0.69 -4.47
CA ASN A 5 29.64 -1.20 -4.81
C ASN A 5 28.49 -0.38 -4.19
N GLN A 6 28.77 0.51 -3.23
CA GLN A 6 27.76 1.37 -2.61
C GLN A 6 27.53 2.69 -3.37
N ILE A 7 28.48 3.11 -4.23
CA ILE A 7 28.39 4.37 -4.96
C ILE A 7 27.17 4.40 -5.89
N ASP A 8 26.97 3.35 -6.66
CA ASP A 8 25.88 3.24 -7.65
C ASP A 8 24.57 2.65 -7.09
N ARG A 9 24.55 2.29 -5.82
CA ARG A 9 23.40 1.61 -5.24
C ARG A 9 22.22 2.57 -5.06
N LYS A 10 21.08 2.24 -5.66
CA LYS A 10 19.83 2.99 -5.55
C LYS A 10 19.11 2.75 -4.19
N ALA A 11 19.85 2.60 -3.11
CA ALA A 11 19.32 2.40 -1.76
C ALA A 11 20.18 3.18 -0.77
N VAL A 12 19.69 3.35 0.45
CA VAL A 12 20.45 3.99 1.54
C VAL A 12 21.67 3.15 1.89
N THR A 13 22.84 3.75 1.80
CA THR A 13 24.12 3.11 2.05
C THR A 13 24.80 3.67 3.31
N SER A 14 25.92 3.09 3.73
CA SER A 14 26.74 3.67 4.82
C SER A 14 27.33 5.01 4.41
N LEU A 15 27.65 5.22 3.12
CA LEU A 15 28.15 6.49 2.60
C LEU A 15 27.10 7.61 2.76
N ASP A 16 25.82 7.32 2.54
CA ASP A 16 24.75 8.30 2.72
C ASP A 16 24.57 8.71 4.18
N ARG A 17 24.76 7.77 5.12
CA ARG A 17 24.72 8.08 6.56
C ARG A 17 25.89 8.97 6.97
N GLU A 18 27.10 8.71 6.45
CA GLU A 18 28.27 9.56 6.66
C GLU A 18 28.03 10.97 6.08
N LEU A 19 27.49 11.08 4.88
CA LEU A 19 27.16 12.35 4.24
C LEU A 19 26.11 13.14 5.03
N LEU A 20 25.07 12.48 5.53
CA LEU A 20 24.03 13.12 6.35
C LEU A 20 24.61 13.67 7.67
N ALA A 21 25.47 12.91 8.33
CA ALA A 21 26.12 13.36 9.57
C ALA A 21 27.03 14.59 9.37
N VAL A 22 27.60 14.75 8.17
CA VAL A 22 28.37 15.96 7.81
C VAL A 22 27.44 17.09 7.39
N ALA A 23 26.34 16.80 6.70
CA ALA A 23 25.36 17.79 6.20
C ALA A 23 24.69 18.58 7.32
N GLU A 24 24.55 18.02 8.53
CA GLU A 24 24.03 18.72 9.71
C GLU A 24 24.87 19.96 10.07
N ARG A 25 26.15 19.99 9.64
CA ARG A 25 27.10 21.08 9.90
C ARG A 25 27.18 22.13 8.77
N GLY A 26 26.42 21.93 7.66
CA GLY A 26 26.40 22.85 6.51
C GLY A 26 26.69 22.18 5.16
N LEU A 27 27.43 22.88 4.29
CA LEU A 27 27.84 22.32 3.01
C LEU A 27 28.89 21.21 3.20
N ILE A 28 28.77 20.15 2.41
CA ILE A 28 29.66 19.00 2.49
C ILE A 28 30.86 19.22 1.58
N THR A 29 32.06 19.16 2.16
CA THR A 29 33.30 18.99 1.41
C THR A 29 33.74 17.53 1.56
N PRO A 30 33.71 16.71 0.51
CA PRO A 30 34.02 15.29 0.64
C PRO A 30 35.49 15.09 1.00
N ALA A 31 35.73 14.42 2.12
CA ALA A 31 37.08 14.14 2.59
C ALA A 31 37.74 12.93 1.90
N ARG A 32 36.95 12.15 1.12
CA ARG A 32 37.40 10.92 0.49
C ARG A 32 36.81 10.78 -0.93
N PRO A 33 37.51 10.09 -1.85
CA PRO A 33 37.05 9.90 -3.24
C PRO A 33 35.70 9.15 -3.35
N ASP A 34 35.44 8.19 -2.46
CA ASP A 34 34.20 7.42 -2.45
C ASP A 34 32.97 8.28 -2.08
N LEU A 35 33.15 9.22 -1.15
CA LEU A 35 32.10 10.19 -0.79
C LEU A 35 31.86 11.20 -1.94
N ALA A 36 32.93 11.65 -2.61
CA ALA A 36 32.82 12.52 -3.77
C ALA A 36 32.04 11.84 -4.90
N ALA A 37 32.43 10.62 -5.27
CA ALA A 37 31.76 9.84 -6.29
C ALA A 37 30.28 9.55 -5.93
N ARG A 38 29.98 9.29 -4.64
CA ARG A 38 28.60 9.14 -4.18
C ARG A 38 27.79 10.42 -4.35
N LEU A 39 28.35 11.59 -4.02
CA LEU A 39 27.70 12.89 -4.20
C LEU A 39 27.40 13.18 -5.67
N GLU A 40 28.34 12.90 -6.58
CA GLU A 40 28.14 13.02 -8.03
C GLU A 40 27.01 12.09 -8.52
N ARG A 41 26.94 10.87 -7.99
CA ARG A 41 25.86 9.94 -8.32
C ARG A 41 24.52 10.41 -7.79
N LEU A 42 24.47 10.94 -6.58
CA LEU A 42 23.27 11.55 -6.00
C LEU A 42 22.83 12.79 -6.78
N GLU A 43 23.76 13.60 -7.31
CA GLU A 43 23.46 14.72 -8.18
C GLU A 43 22.78 14.25 -9.48
N GLY A 44 23.26 13.19 -10.09
CA GLY A 44 22.64 12.57 -11.26
C GLY A 44 21.20 12.08 -11.01
N TRP A 45 20.83 11.85 -9.77
CA TRP A 45 19.46 11.50 -9.35
C TRP A 45 18.67 12.72 -8.80
N GLY A 46 19.24 13.92 -8.83
CA GLY A 46 18.62 15.12 -8.27
C GLY A 46 18.53 15.13 -6.73
N LEU A 47 19.39 14.36 -6.06
CA LEU A 47 19.42 14.20 -4.61
C LEU A 47 20.59 14.94 -3.93
N SER A 48 21.48 15.51 -4.70
CA SER A 48 22.51 16.45 -4.24
C SER A 48 22.69 17.55 -5.27
N GLU A 49 23.25 18.66 -4.85
CA GLU A 49 23.54 19.82 -5.68
C GLU A 49 24.94 20.35 -5.39
N ARG A 50 25.76 20.52 -6.42
CA ARG A 50 27.07 21.11 -6.30
C ARG A 50 26.96 22.63 -6.16
N ARG A 51 27.64 23.18 -5.17
CA ARG A 51 27.74 24.61 -4.89
C ARG A 51 29.22 25.05 -4.96
N MET A 52 29.46 26.36 -5.01
CA MET A 52 30.83 26.91 -5.13
C MET A 52 31.80 26.40 -4.02
N THR A 53 31.28 26.18 -2.82
CA THR A 53 32.09 25.82 -1.64
C THR A 53 31.83 24.41 -1.12
N GLY A 54 31.07 23.58 -1.85
CA GLY A 54 30.77 22.21 -1.41
C GLY A 54 29.49 21.66 -2.02
N TRP A 55 28.89 20.69 -1.36
CA TRP A 55 27.70 20.00 -1.81
C TRP A 55 26.56 20.19 -0.82
N ARG A 56 25.33 20.30 -1.34
CA ARG A 56 24.10 20.34 -0.58
C ARG A 56 23.29 19.09 -0.87
N LEU A 57 22.84 18.37 0.17
CA LEU A 57 21.91 17.26 0.02
C LEU A 57 20.46 17.76 -0.07
N ALA A 58 19.64 17.05 -0.84
CA ALA A 58 18.21 17.26 -0.88
C ALA A 58 17.58 16.95 0.49
N SER A 59 16.57 17.74 0.88
CA SER A 59 15.78 17.44 2.06
C SER A 59 15.10 16.07 1.91
N GLY A 60 15.10 15.28 2.98
CA GLY A 60 14.52 13.95 2.97
C GLY A 60 15.28 12.93 2.11
N LEU A 61 16.60 13.07 1.95
CA LEU A 61 17.45 12.18 1.16
C LEU A 61 17.15 10.69 1.40
N THR A 62 17.07 10.28 2.67
CA THR A 62 16.79 8.89 3.04
C THR A 62 15.45 8.39 2.50
N SER A 63 14.40 9.20 2.62
CA SER A 63 13.06 8.85 2.12
C SER A 63 13.02 8.79 0.60
N ARG A 64 13.71 9.72 -0.08
CA ARG A 64 13.81 9.74 -1.54
C ARG A 64 14.60 8.54 -2.07
N LEU A 65 15.73 8.19 -1.44
CA LEU A 65 16.51 7.00 -1.80
C LEU A 65 15.70 5.71 -1.59
N LYS A 66 14.93 5.62 -0.50
CA LYS A 66 14.02 4.49 -0.30
C LYS A 66 12.98 4.40 -1.42
N ALA A 67 12.38 5.53 -1.81
CA ALA A 67 11.39 5.56 -2.89
C ALA A 67 12.01 5.11 -4.24
N ILE A 68 13.22 5.56 -4.56
CA ILE A 68 13.96 5.14 -5.78
C ILE A 68 14.25 3.63 -5.72
N ALA A 69 14.74 3.12 -4.58
CA ALA A 69 15.04 1.71 -4.42
C ALA A 69 13.79 0.84 -4.59
N GLU A 70 12.67 1.28 -4.02
CA GLU A 70 11.38 0.60 -4.14
C GLU A 70 10.86 0.61 -5.59
N HIS A 71 10.96 1.76 -6.26
CA HIS A 71 10.59 1.85 -7.67
C HIS A 71 11.44 0.91 -8.55
N ASP A 72 12.75 0.84 -8.31
CA ASP A 72 13.68 -0.04 -9.02
C ASP A 72 13.37 -1.54 -8.78
N LYS A 73 12.88 -1.91 -7.58
CA LYS A 73 12.41 -3.27 -7.30
C LYS A 73 11.15 -3.59 -8.11
N VAL A 74 10.19 -2.66 -8.13
CA VAL A 74 8.95 -2.81 -8.89
C VAL A 74 9.24 -2.95 -10.38
N GLU A 75 10.09 -2.08 -10.94
CA GLU A 75 10.52 -2.14 -12.34
C GLU A 75 11.15 -3.51 -12.69
N ARG A 76 12.00 -4.04 -11.82
CA ARG A 76 12.60 -5.38 -12.02
C ARG A 76 11.58 -6.50 -11.97
N ALA A 77 10.60 -6.44 -11.06
CA ALA A 77 9.53 -7.42 -10.99
C ALA A 77 8.67 -7.40 -12.26
N VAL A 78 8.30 -6.21 -12.71
CA VAL A 78 7.50 -6.00 -13.91
C VAL A 78 8.27 -6.34 -15.20
N ALA A 79 9.57 -6.04 -15.26
CA ALA A 79 10.40 -6.39 -16.42
C ALA A 79 10.41 -7.90 -16.73
N LYS A 80 10.34 -8.75 -15.70
CA LYS A 80 10.23 -10.21 -15.87
C LYS A 80 8.90 -10.62 -16.52
N VAL A 81 7.83 -9.85 -16.31
CA VAL A 81 6.48 -10.15 -16.80
C VAL A 81 6.26 -9.53 -18.20
N ARG A 82 6.93 -8.43 -18.51
CA ARG A 82 6.78 -7.70 -19.77
C ARG A 82 7.27 -8.46 -21.00
N GLN A 83 8.08 -9.50 -20.87
CA GLN A 83 8.70 -10.33 -21.92
C GLN A 83 8.30 -9.95 -23.36
N GLY A 84 9.00 -8.95 -23.97
CA GLY A 84 8.81 -8.55 -25.36
C GLY A 84 7.70 -7.52 -25.65
N ARG A 85 7.01 -7.00 -24.66
CA ARG A 85 6.07 -5.86 -24.82
C ARG A 85 6.82 -4.54 -24.74
N GLU A 86 6.33 -3.52 -25.47
CA GLU A 86 6.88 -2.17 -25.37
C GLU A 86 6.86 -1.65 -23.91
N PRO A 87 7.85 -0.82 -23.52
CA PRO A 87 7.90 -0.25 -22.20
C PRO A 87 6.68 0.64 -21.96
N GLN A 88 5.80 0.22 -21.08
CA GLN A 88 4.65 0.99 -20.62
C GLN A 88 5.02 1.77 -19.36
N LEU A 89 4.42 2.93 -19.18
CA LEU A 89 4.59 3.73 -17.98
C LEU A 89 4.01 2.96 -16.77
N LEU A 90 4.87 2.74 -15.78
CA LEU A 90 4.50 2.07 -14.53
C LEU A 90 4.28 3.12 -13.44
N LEU A 91 3.04 3.25 -12.99
CA LEU A 91 2.64 4.23 -11.99
C LEU A 91 2.15 3.54 -10.70
N GLU A 92 2.37 4.16 -9.56
CA GLU A 92 1.70 3.74 -8.32
C GLU A 92 0.18 3.95 -8.45
N ALA A 93 -0.61 3.06 -7.86
CA ALA A 93 -2.06 3.23 -7.79
C ALA A 93 -2.41 4.56 -7.11
N ASP A 94 -3.47 5.20 -7.57
CA ASP A 94 -3.90 6.47 -7.00
C ASP A 94 -4.46 6.27 -5.59
N ARG A 95 -4.09 7.16 -4.68
CA ARG A 95 -4.60 7.16 -3.29
C ARG A 95 -5.97 7.81 -3.14
N SER A 96 -6.55 8.31 -4.21
CA SER A 96 -7.86 8.97 -4.23
C SER A 96 -8.92 8.17 -4.96
N THR A 97 -8.53 7.38 -5.95
CA THR A 97 -9.46 6.66 -6.84
C THR A 97 -9.11 5.17 -6.94
N PRO A 98 -10.12 4.29 -6.98
CA PRO A 98 -9.90 2.88 -7.27
C PRO A 98 -9.33 2.67 -8.68
N VAL A 99 -8.50 1.64 -8.83
CA VAL A 99 -7.93 1.20 -10.10
C VAL A 99 -8.41 -0.20 -10.40
N LEU A 100 -9.12 -0.37 -11.50
CA LEU A 100 -9.54 -1.67 -12.03
C LEU A 100 -8.64 -2.06 -13.20
N GLY A 101 -8.16 -3.30 -13.20
CA GLY A 101 -7.32 -3.81 -14.28
C GLY A 101 -7.11 -5.31 -14.23
N GLU A 102 -6.55 -5.85 -15.30
CA GLU A 102 -6.08 -7.25 -15.34
C GLU A 102 -4.83 -7.42 -14.48
N LEU A 103 -4.82 -8.41 -13.62
CA LEU A 103 -3.66 -8.76 -12.81
C LEU A 103 -2.52 -9.25 -13.70
N VAL A 104 -1.42 -8.51 -13.73
CA VAL A 104 -0.22 -8.85 -14.51
C VAL A 104 0.79 -9.57 -13.64
N HIS A 105 0.89 -9.16 -12.37
CA HIS A 105 1.82 -9.74 -11.41
C HIS A 105 1.29 -9.65 -10.00
N LEU A 106 1.45 -10.75 -9.26
CA LEU A 106 1.25 -10.81 -7.82
C LEU A 106 2.42 -11.60 -7.22
N GLY A 107 3.17 -11.00 -6.35
CA GLY A 107 4.30 -11.67 -5.73
C GLY A 107 5.01 -10.82 -4.68
N PRO A 108 6.01 -11.39 -4.00
CA PRO A 108 6.79 -10.65 -3.03
C PRO A 108 7.52 -9.47 -3.70
N SER A 109 7.46 -8.31 -3.07
CA SER A 109 8.23 -7.13 -3.52
C SER A 109 9.69 -7.24 -3.11
N ASP A 110 9.96 -7.99 -2.03
CA ASP A 110 11.29 -8.28 -1.51
C ASP A 110 11.29 -9.68 -0.86
N GLU A 111 12.35 -10.45 -1.10
CA GLU A 111 12.51 -11.81 -0.53
C GLU A 111 12.69 -11.78 1.01
N PHE A 112 13.04 -10.62 1.57
CA PHE A 112 13.34 -10.44 3.00
C PHE A 112 12.29 -9.64 3.77
N GLU A 113 11.31 -9.05 3.08
CA GLU A 113 10.23 -8.30 3.69
C GLU A 113 8.91 -8.98 3.34
N ASP A 114 8.02 -9.15 4.33
CA ASP A 114 6.65 -9.66 4.14
C ASP A 114 5.76 -8.65 3.38
N LYS A 115 6.34 -8.07 2.30
CA LYS A 115 5.66 -7.11 1.44
C LYS A 115 5.41 -7.72 0.08
N PHE A 116 4.23 -7.50 -0.41
CA PHE A 116 3.76 -8.00 -1.69
C PHE A 116 3.48 -6.85 -2.66
N LEU A 117 3.62 -7.16 -3.92
CA LEU A 117 3.38 -6.27 -5.03
C LEU A 117 2.31 -6.86 -5.92
N ALA A 118 1.24 -6.12 -6.16
CA ALA A 118 0.31 -6.40 -7.25
C ALA A 118 0.52 -5.36 -8.35
N VAL A 119 0.55 -5.82 -9.60
CA VAL A 119 0.60 -4.98 -10.79
C VAL A 119 -0.61 -5.32 -11.64
N VAL A 120 -1.37 -4.31 -12.03
CA VAL A 120 -2.54 -4.45 -12.89
C VAL A 120 -2.35 -3.62 -14.16
N GLU A 121 -2.83 -4.15 -15.28
CA GLU A 121 -2.94 -3.43 -16.55
C GLU A 121 -4.37 -2.90 -16.68
N THR A 122 -4.53 -1.58 -16.76
CA THR A 122 -5.84 -0.95 -16.91
C THR A 122 -6.37 -1.14 -18.34
N GLY A 123 -7.67 -0.93 -18.54
CA GLY A 123 -8.25 -0.95 -19.89
C GLY A 123 -7.64 0.06 -20.86
N ALA A 124 -6.99 1.11 -20.36
CA ALA A 124 -6.23 2.07 -21.15
C ALA A 124 -4.81 1.58 -21.51
N GLY A 125 -4.40 0.40 -21.04
CA GLY A 125 -3.07 -0.16 -21.27
C GLY A 125 -1.99 0.41 -20.33
N GLU A 126 -2.37 1.14 -19.28
CA GLU A 126 -1.43 1.64 -18.28
C GLU A 126 -1.15 0.57 -17.22
N LEU A 127 0.09 0.45 -16.79
CA LEU A 127 0.46 -0.39 -15.67
C LEU A 127 0.37 0.39 -14.36
N ARG A 128 -0.41 -0.11 -13.43
CA ARG A 128 -0.55 0.42 -12.08
C ARG A 128 -0.09 -0.61 -11.06
N TYR A 129 0.63 -0.18 -10.03
CA TYR A 129 1.04 -1.08 -8.96
C TYR A 129 0.59 -0.60 -7.59
N ALA A 130 0.36 -1.55 -6.71
CA ALA A 130 0.16 -1.31 -5.28
C ALA A 130 0.99 -2.27 -4.46
N ARG A 131 1.40 -1.81 -3.27
CA ARG A 131 2.15 -2.60 -2.29
C ARG A 131 1.27 -2.90 -1.09
N PHE A 132 1.36 -4.12 -0.62
CA PHE A 132 0.61 -4.64 0.52
C PHE A 132 1.59 -5.11 1.58
N GLU A 133 1.38 -4.73 2.85
CA GLU A 133 2.30 -5.07 3.95
C GLU A 133 1.97 -6.38 4.65
N LYS A 134 0.83 -7.01 4.36
CA LYS A 134 0.39 -8.22 5.06
C LYS A 134 -0.16 -9.28 4.13
N ALA A 135 0.10 -10.53 4.50
CA ALA A 135 -0.51 -11.69 3.87
C ALA A 135 -2.04 -11.70 3.97
N ASP A 136 -2.63 -11.05 4.98
CA ASP A 136 -4.08 -10.97 5.16
C ASP A 136 -4.76 -10.14 4.04
N ASP A 137 -4.10 -9.06 3.58
CA ASP A 137 -4.58 -8.29 2.44
C ASP A 137 -4.45 -9.09 1.13
N LEU A 138 -3.52 -10.04 1.11
CA LEU A 138 -3.32 -11.00 0.02
C LEU A 138 -4.29 -12.18 0.07
N ALA A 139 -4.82 -12.53 1.24
CA ALA A 139 -5.78 -13.63 1.35
C ALA A 139 -6.98 -13.39 0.42
N ILE A 140 -7.35 -12.13 0.19
CA ILE A 140 -8.41 -11.73 -0.73
C ILE A 140 -8.00 -11.99 -2.19
N LEU A 141 -6.70 -11.87 -2.52
CA LEU A 141 -6.16 -12.17 -3.84
C LEU A 141 -5.68 -13.64 -3.97
N THR A 142 -5.85 -14.45 -2.92
CA THR A 142 -5.48 -15.87 -2.94
C THR A 142 -6.31 -16.58 -4.00
N GLY A 143 -5.63 -17.21 -4.94
CA GLY A 143 -6.28 -17.86 -6.09
C GLY A 143 -6.43 -16.97 -7.32
N ALA A 144 -6.15 -15.65 -7.22
CA ALA A 144 -6.07 -14.82 -8.41
C ALA A 144 -4.85 -15.21 -9.24
N GLN A 145 -5.07 -15.53 -10.50
CA GLN A 145 -4.03 -15.80 -11.49
C GLN A 145 -3.79 -14.55 -12.36
N PRO A 146 -2.62 -14.42 -13.01
CA PRO A 146 -2.44 -13.42 -14.04
C PRO A 146 -3.59 -13.47 -15.07
N GLY A 147 -4.14 -12.31 -15.41
CA GLY A 147 -5.35 -12.18 -16.23
C GLY A 147 -6.64 -11.95 -15.45
N ALA A 148 -6.72 -12.31 -14.17
CA ALA A 148 -7.90 -12.02 -13.35
C ALA A 148 -8.13 -10.50 -13.24
N MET A 149 -9.40 -10.09 -13.25
CA MET A 149 -9.78 -8.69 -13.03
C MET A 149 -9.72 -8.36 -11.54
N VAL A 150 -8.89 -7.41 -11.18
CA VAL A 150 -8.64 -6.97 -9.81
C VAL A 150 -8.92 -5.48 -9.68
N GLU A 151 -9.62 -5.11 -8.63
CA GLU A 151 -9.76 -3.72 -8.21
C GLU A 151 -8.83 -3.44 -7.03
N ILE A 152 -7.95 -2.46 -7.21
CA ILE A 152 -7.09 -1.89 -6.15
C ILE A 152 -7.76 -0.59 -5.71
N TYR A 153 -8.06 -0.45 -4.43
CA TYR A 153 -8.71 0.74 -3.90
C TYR A 153 -7.98 1.31 -2.70
N PRO A 154 -7.98 2.65 -2.54
CA PRO A 154 -7.33 3.30 -1.43
C PRO A 154 -8.08 3.04 -0.12
N ASN A 155 -7.35 2.71 0.93
CA ASN A 155 -7.88 2.68 2.27
C ASN A 155 -8.11 4.10 2.78
N GLN A 156 -9.24 4.31 3.44
CA GLN A 156 -9.59 5.59 4.04
C GLN A 156 -9.66 5.44 5.57
N PRO A 157 -9.10 6.40 6.32
CA PRO A 157 -9.25 6.36 7.77
C PRO A 157 -10.71 6.58 8.13
N THR A 158 -11.29 5.65 8.88
CA THR A 158 -12.71 5.69 9.28
C THR A 158 -12.88 5.38 10.75
N VAL A 159 -13.80 6.07 11.39
CA VAL A 159 -14.22 5.75 12.75
C VAL A 159 -15.09 4.50 12.73
N ARG A 160 -14.67 3.45 13.39
CA ARG A 160 -15.39 2.17 13.43
C ARG A 160 -16.62 2.23 14.37
N PRO A 161 -17.63 1.38 14.14
CA PRO A 161 -18.74 1.24 15.10
C PRO A 161 -18.27 0.95 16.54
N SER A 162 -17.20 0.16 16.70
CA SER A 162 -16.56 -0.11 17.97
C SER A 162 -16.07 1.15 18.70
N ASP A 163 -15.47 2.10 17.95
CA ASP A 163 -14.99 3.36 18.56
C ASP A 163 -16.15 4.21 19.07
N LYS A 164 -17.26 4.22 18.32
CA LYS A 164 -18.49 4.91 18.74
C LYS A 164 -19.08 4.27 20.01
N ALA A 165 -19.11 2.94 20.09
CA ALA A 165 -19.59 2.21 21.25
C ALA A 165 -18.69 2.47 22.47
N VAL A 166 -17.36 2.42 22.31
CA VAL A 166 -16.40 2.74 23.35
C VAL A 166 -16.61 4.18 23.88
N ALA A 167 -16.73 5.16 22.98
CA ALA A 167 -16.99 6.55 23.36
C ALA A 167 -18.30 6.74 24.12
N GLN A 168 -19.38 6.05 23.71
CA GLN A 168 -20.68 6.10 24.37
C GLN A 168 -20.64 5.52 25.80
N VAL A 169 -19.93 4.40 26.00
CA VAL A 169 -19.72 3.81 27.32
C VAL A 169 -18.91 4.77 28.19
N ALA A 170 -17.77 5.24 27.71
CA ALA A 170 -16.89 6.15 28.44
C ALA A 170 -17.59 7.43 28.85
N ALA A 171 -18.45 8.01 28.02
CA ALA A 171 -19.24 9.18 28.36
C ALA A 171 -20.20 8.95 29.55
N ARG A 172 -20.64 7.71 29.79
CA ARG A 172 -21.51 7.34 30.90
C ARG A 172 -20.78 6.88 32.16
N THR A 173 -19.50 6.56 32.03
CA THR A 173 -18.65 6.01 33.10
C THR A 173 -17.54 6.98 33.52
N GLY A 174 -17.70 8.28 33.26
CA GLY A 174 -16.73 9.28 33.67
C GLY A 174 -15.41 9.28 32.88
N GLY A 175 -15.46 8.88 31.62
CA GLY A 175 -14.28 8.89 30.72
C GLY A 175 -13.43 7.61 30.79
N VAL A 176 -14.00 6.52 31.31
CA VAL A 176 -13.31 5.23 31.45
C VAL A 176 -14.08 4.14 30.70
N TYR A 177 -13.39 3.23 30.08
CA TYR A 177 -13.97 2.06 29.42
C TYR A 177 -13.49 0.78 30.09
N SER A 178 -14.42 -0.10 30.42
CA SER A 178 -14.16 -1.51 30.72
C SER A 178 -15.19 -2.40 30.04
N PRO A 179 -14.87 -3.68 29.76
CA PRO A 179 -15.83 -4.64 29.22
C PRO A 179 -17.03 -4.84 30.14
N GLU A 180 -16.81 -4.81 31.45
CA GLU A 180 -17.83 -4.97 32.51
C GLU A 180 -18.84 -3.82 32.42
N ALA A 181 -18.37 -2.58 32.45
CA ALA A 181 -19.22 -1.40 32.31
C ALA A 181 -19.97 -1.39 30.97
N HIS A 182 -19.35 -1.86 29.91
CA HIS A 182 -20.03 -2.00 28.63
C HIS A 182 -21.15 -3.04 28.69
N ALA A 183 -20.90 -4.21 29.31
CA ALA A 183 -21.89 -5.25 29.46
C ALA A 183 -23.08 -4.80 30.37
N GLU A 184 -22.83 -4.01 31.39
CA GLU A 184 -23.89 -3.42 32.24
C GLU A 184 -24.78 -2.45 31.45
N LEU A 185 -24.18 -1.59 30.61
CA LEU A 185 -24.89 -0.63 29.77
C LEU A 185 -25.57 -1.23 28.53
N ALA A 186 -25.06 -2.37 28.06
CA ALA A 186 -25.56 -3.11 26.91
C ALA A 186 -25.56 -4.61 27.20
N PRO A 187 -26.54 -5.14 27.98
CA PRO A 187 -26.55 -6.54 28.40
C PRO A 187 -26.58 -7.58 27.29
N TYR A 188 -26.96 -7.17 26.07
CA TYR A 188 -26.99 -8.04 24.89
C TYR A 188 -25.75 -7.91 24.01
N ALA A 189 -24.72 -7.15 24.45
CA ALA A 189 -23.48 -7.06 23.72
C ALA A 189 -22.78 -8.43 23.64
N ASP A 190 -22.42 -8.83 22.43
CA ASP A 190 -21.69 -10.08 22.21
C ASP A 190 -20.29 -10.01 22.85
N ARG A 191 -19.88 -11.11 23.50
CA ARG A 191 -18.55 -11.20 24.13
C ARG A 191 -17.40 -10.98 23.16
N GLY A 192 -17.58 -11.40 21.90
CA GLY A 192 -16.61 -11.17 20.83
C GLY A 192 -16.42 -9.70 20.51
N VAL A 193 -17.52 -8.92 20.55
CA VAL A 193 -17.50 -7.45 20.38
C VAL A 193 -16.75 -6.78 21.53
N LEU A 194 -17.03 -7.18 22.78
CA LEU A 194 -16.31 -6.66 23.95
C LEU A 194 -14.81 -6.93 23.86
N ALA A 195 -14.45 -8.18 23.52
CA ALA A 195 -13.05 -8.56 23.34
C ALA A 195 -12.38 -7.82 22.16
N ALA A 196 -13.11 -7.55 21.09
CA ALA A 196 -12.61 -6.78 19.96
C ALA A 196 -12.34 -5.31 20.34
N ASN A 197 -13.22 -4.70 21.14
CA ASN A 197 -13.01 -3.34 21.66
C ASN A 197 -11.75 -3.26 22.54
N VAL A 198 -11.54 -4.24 23.43
CA VAL A 198 -10.33 -4.30 24.26
C VAL A 198 -9.07 -4.44 23.41
N ARG A 199 -9.06 -5.37 22.43
CA ARG A 199 -7.93 -5.55 21.53
C ARG A 199 -7.60 -4.26 20.76
N ARG A 200 -8.64 -3.52 20.35
CA ARG A 200 -8.47 -2.24 19.66
C ARG A 200 -7.88 -1.16 20.55
N LEU A 201 -8.43 -0.99 21.76
CA LEU A 201 -7.90 -0.04 22.75
C LEU A 201 -6.46 -0.38 23.14
N GLU A 202 -6.14 -1.67 23.27
CA GLU A 202 -4.78 -2.13 23.54
C GLU A 202 -3.82 -1.81 22.37
N ALA A 203 -4.27 -1.92 21.12
CA ALA A 203 -3.49 -1.50 19.97
C ALA A 203 -3.25 0.02 19.95
N MET A 204 -4.27 0.82 20.31
CA MET A 204 -4.14 2.27 20.45
C MET A 204 -3.21 2.65 21.61
N ARG A 205 -3.26 1.91 22.73
CA ARG A 205 -2.35 2.07 23.87
C ARG A 205 -0.90 1.88 23.47
N ARG A 206 -0.59 0.82 22.72
CA ARG A 206 0.77 0.56 22.21
C ARG A 206 1.30 1.69 21.34
N MET A 207 0.43 2.47 20.73
CA MET A 207 0.79 3.67 19.97
C MET A 207 0.79 4.96 20.81
N GLY A 208 0.55 4.87 22.12
CA GLY A 208 0.51 6.01 23.03
C GLY A 208 -0.71 6.91 22.85
N LEU A 209 -1.81 6.39 22.29
CA LEU A 209 -3.04 7.14 22.02
C LEU A 209 -4.11 6.99 23.10
N VAL A 210 -4.03 5.93 23.90
CA VAL A 210 -4.95 5.62 25.00
C VAL A 210 -4.13 5.14 26.19
N GLU A 211 -4.53 5.48 27.40
CA GLU A 211 -3.91 5.05 28.66
C GLU A 211 -4.69 3.87 29.24
N CYS A 212 -3.97 2.86 29.73
CA CYS A 212 -4.54 1.78 30.54
C CYS A 212 -4.26 2.07 32.01
N LEU A 213 -5.29 2.07 32.83
CA LEU A 213 -5.22 2.29 34.26
C LEU A 213 -4.73 1.03 35.01
N PRO A 214 -4.22 1.16 36.26
CA PRO A 214 -3.72 0.01 37.03
C PRO A 214 -4.74 -1.11 37.27
N ASN A 215 -6.02 -0.79 37.26
CA ASN A 215 -7.12 -1.74 37.39
C ASN A 215 -7.50 -2.44 36.05
N GLY A 216 -6.79 -2.18 34.97
CA GLY A 216 -7.04 -2.76 33.65
C GLY A 216 -8.08 -2.03 32.79
N GLU A 217 -8.67 -0.95 33.31
CA GLU A 217 -9.59 -0.11 32.55
C GLU A 217 -8.82 0.84 31.61
N PHE A 218 -9.51 1.33 30.57
CA PHE A 218 -8.93 2.28 29.63
C PHE A 218 -9.48 3.69 29.86
N LYS A 219 -8.58 4.65 30.02
CA LYS A 219 -8.95 6.04 30.05
C LYS A 219 -9.23 6.54 28.65
N VAL A 220 -10.48 6.89 28.40
CA VAL A 220 -11.01 7.30 27.10
C VAL A 220 -11.45 8.76 27.20
N GLY A 221 -10.71 9.66 26.56
CA GLY A 221 -11.04 11.08 26.60
C GLY A 221 -12.25 11.44 25.71
N ASP A 222 -12.80 12.62 25.92
CA ASP A 222 -13.93 13.15 25.13
C ASP A 222 -13.62 13.24 23.63
N ASN A 223 -12.34 13.29 23.28
CA ASN A 223 -11.84 13.33 21.91
C ASN A 223 -11.56 11.93 21.31
N HIS A 224 -12.12 10.86 21.91
CA HIS A 224 -11.81 9.48 21.49
C HIS A 224 -12.03 9.23 19.99
N LEU A 225 -13.09 9.77 19.42
CA LEU A 225 -13.36 9.55 17.98
C LEU A 225 -12.30 10.20 17.09
N SER A 226 -11.78 11.36 17.45
CA SER A 226 -10.65 11.97 16.71
C SER A 226 -9.34 11.20 16.94
N THR A 227 -9.16 10.65 18.14
CA THR A 227 -8.02 9.77 18.48
C THR A 227 -8.09 8.46 17.68
N ALA A 228 -9.28 7.87 17.56
CA ALA A 228 -9.52 6.69 16.74
C ALA A 228 -9.26 6.96 15.26
N LEU A 229 -9.67 8.13 14.76
CA LEU A 229 -9.38 8.53 13.38
C LEU A 229 -7.88 8.72 13.14
N ALA A 230 -7.16 9.33 14.08
CA ALA A 230 -5.70 9.45 14.01
C ALA A 230 -4.98 8.09 14.08
N PHE A 231 -5.54 7.12 14.80
CA PHE A 231 -5.07 5.74 14.80
C PHE A 231 -5.25 5.09 13.43
N GLU A 232 -6.44 5.19 12.82
CA GLU A 232 -6.72 4.68 11.48
C GLU A 232 -5.83 5.35 10.42
N ASP A 233 -5.61 6.66 10.48
CA ASP A 233 -4.71 7.37 9.57
C ASP A 233 -3.28 6.80 9.62
N ARG A 234 -2.78 6.44 10.81
CA ARG A 234 -1.48 5.78 10.95
C ARG A 234 -1.46 4.37 10.33
N LEU A 235 -2.58 3.63 10.44
CA LEU A 235 -2.71 2.30 9.81
C LEU A 235 -2.78 2.43 8.30
N VAL A 236 -3.57 3.36 7.78
CA VAL A 236 -3.70 3.63 6.34
C VAL A 236 -2.37 4.07 5.73
N ARG A 237 -1.57 4.86 6.43
CA ARG A 237 -0.22 5.22 5.95
C ARG A 237 0.71 4.01 5.79
N ARG A 238 0.52 2.96 6.58
CA ARG A 238 1.29 1.71 6.48
C ARG A 238 0.76 0.80 5.38
N ALA A 239 -0.57 0.65 5.32
CA ALA A 239 -1.27 -0.16 4.33
C ALA A 239 -2.24 0.74 3.53
N PRO A 240 -1.73 1.51 2.54
CA PRO A 240 -2.53 2.53 1.85
C PRO A 240 -3.57 1.95 0.89
N PHE A 241 -3.44 0.68 0.52
CA PHE A 241 -4.31 0.04 -0.46
C PHE A 241 -4.87 -1.27 0.07
N SER A 242 -6.07 -1.58 -0.39
CA SER A 242 -6.67 -2.91 -0.38
C SER A 242 -7.01 -3.32 -1.81
N ALA A 243 -7.21 -4.62 -2.02
CA ALA A 243 -7.58 -5.13 -3.34
C ALA A 243 -8.66 -6.20 -3.21
N ARG A 244 -9.43 -6.40 -4.28
CA ARG A 244 -10.38 -7.50 -4.40
C ARG A 244 -10.38 -8.07 -5.80
N VAL A 245 -10.66 -9.35 -5.91
CA VAL A 245 -10.92 -9.99 -7.19
C VAL A 245 -12.34 -9.64 -7.61
N VAL A 246 -12.48 -9.04 -8.79
CA VAL A 246 -13.77 -8.70 -9.39
C VAL A 246 -14.23 -9.84 -10.30
N SER A 247 -13.30 -10.43 -11.04
CA SER A 247 -13.54 -11.62 -11.86
C SER A 247 -12.26 -12.44 -11.97
N TYR A 248 -12.39 -13.76 -11.96
CA TYR A 248 -11.27 -14.66 -12.24
C TYR A 248 -10.98 -14.81 -13.74
N TRP A 249 -11.89 -14.33 -14.59
CA TRP A 249 -11.72 -14.32 -16.02
C TRP A 249 -11.02 -13.04 -16.47
N SER A 250 -10.11 -13.18 -17.42
CA SER A 250 -9.51 -12.02 -18.07
C SER A 250 -10.55 -11.23 -18.84
N LEU A 251 -10.25 -9.96 -19.12
CA LEU A 251 -11.13 -9.13 -19.94
C LEU A 251 -11.35 -9.75 -21.34
N GLY A 252 -10.30 -10.40 -21.88
CA GLY A 252 -10.38 -11.11 -23.15
C GLY A 252 -11.38 -12.25 -23.13
N GLU A 253 -11.32 -13.13 -22.14
CA GLU A 253 -12.25 -14.26 -21.97
C GLU A 253 -13.69 -13.79 -21.77
N GLN A 254 -13.90 -12.72 -20.98
CA GLN A 254 -15.21 -12.13 -20.78
C GLN A 254 -15.79 -11.60 -22.10
N ILE A 255 -14.97 -10.89 -22.91
CA ILE A 255 -15.40 -10.40 -24.22
C ILE A 255 -15.71 -11.56 -25.16
N ASP A 256 -14.90 -12.60 -25.17
CA ASP A 256 -15.08 -13.77 -26.02
C ASP A 256 -16.39 -14.53 -25.67
N SER A 257 -16.79 -14.52 -24.39
CA SER A 257 -18.05 -15.12 -23.94
C SER A 257 -19.32 -14.43 -24.47
N LEU A 258 -19.18 -13.18 -24.95
CA LEU A 258 -20.32 -12.43 -25.55
C LEU A 258 -20.72 -12.93 -26.95
N GLY A 259 -20.03 -13.95 -27.46
CA GLY A 259 -20.39 -14.61 -28.72
C GLY A 259 -19.88 -13.90 -29.99
N PRO A 260 -20.43 -14.16 -31.17
CA PRO A 260 -19.91 -13.74 -32.46
C PRO A 260 -19.71 -12.22 -32.64
N ALA A 261 -20.50 -11.40 -31.95
CA ALA A 261 -20.34 -9.94 -31.96
C ALA A 261 -18.98 -9.49 -31.38
N SER A 262 -18.34 -10.32 -30.52
CA SER A 262 -17.05 -10.06 -29.93
C SER A 262 -15.89 -10.22 -30.93
N ALA A 263 -16.11 -10.78 -32.10
CA ALA A 263 -15.08 -10.95 -33.12
C ALA A 263 -14.64 -9.62 -33.77
N ASP A 264 -15.47 -8.56 -33.69
CA ASP A 264 -15.11 -7.23 -34.19
C ASP A 264 -14.04 -6.55 -33.30
N ALA A 265 -12.87 -6.25 -33.89
CA ALA A 265 -11.78 -5.59 -33.20
C ALA A 265 -12.16 -4.19 -32.66
N SER A 266 -13.05 -3.47 -33.36
CA SER A 266 -13.53 -2.14 -32.97
C SER A 266 -14.46 -2.26 -31.75
N PHE A 267 -15.31 -3.28 -31.71
CA PHE A 267 -16.19 -3.54 -30.58
C PHE A 267 -15.40 -3.99 -29.33
N ARG A 268 -14.39 -4.84 -29.49
CA ARG A 268 -13.46 -5.22 -28.41
C ARG A 268 -12.73 -4.01 -27.84
N ARG A 269 -12.26 -3.12 -28.70
CA ARG A 269 -11.62 -1.86 -28.27
C ARG A 269 -12.60 -0.98 -27.50
N TYR A 270 -13.82 -0.83 -28.01
CA TYR A 270 -14.87 -0.06 -27.36
C TYR A 270 -15.18 -0.62 -25.96
N LEU A 271 -15.33 -1.93 -25.81
CA LEU A 271 -15.59 -2.58 -24.53
C LEU A 271 -14.45 -2.36 -23.53
N ARG A 272 -13.17 -2.44 -23.97
CA ARG A 272 -12.02 -2.15 -23.12
C ARG A 272 -12.00 -0.69 -22.66
N GLU A 273 -12.28 0.24 -23.56
CA GLU A 273 -12.36 1.66 -23.24
C GLU A 273 -13.55 1.96 -22.32
N ALA A 274 -14.69 1.33 -22.52
CA ALA A 274 -15.85 1.47 -21.67
C ALA A 274 -15.58 0.93 -20.26
N ALA A 275 -14.95 -0.24 -20.15
CA ALA A 275 -14.55 -0.84 -18.88
C ALA A 275 -13.57 0.06 -18.10
N SER A 276 -12.66 0.75 -18.80
CA SER A 276 -11.71 1.67 -18.17
C SER A 276 -12.35 2.95 -17.62
N ARG A 277 -13.51 3.34 -18.16
CA ARG A 277 -14.22 4.58 -17.77
C ARG A 277 -15.31 4.34 -16.72
N ALA A 278 -15.74 3.09 -16.52
CA ALA A 278 -16.82 2.78 -15.60
C ALA A 278 -16.35 2.88 -14.14
N PRO A 279 -16.88 3.80 -13.32
CA PRO A 279 -16.58 3.84 -11.91
C PRO A 279 -17.04 2.54 -11.25
N GLY A 280 -16.09 1.84 -10.61
CA GLY A 280 -16.37 0.60 -9.88
C GLY A 280 -16.60 -0.65 -10.75
N GLY A 281 -16.22 -0.63 -12.04
CA GLY A 281 -16.20 -1.83 -12.87
C GLY A 281 -17.56 -2.45 -13.17
N SER A 282 -18.65 -1.69 -13.07
CA SER A 282 -20.03 -2.17 -13.20
C SER A 282 -20.40 -2.75 -14.58
N LEU A 283 -19.52 -2.66 -15.56
CA LEU A 283 -19.75 -3.22 -16.91
C LEU A 283 -19.28 -4.66 -17.08
N ILE A 284 -18.56 -5.22 -16.10
CA ILE A 284 -17.94 -6.55 -16.22
C ILE A 284 -18.16 -7.32 -14.92
N VAL A 285 -19.40 -7.53 -14.53
CA VAL A 285 -19.72 -8.51 -13.49
C VAL A 285 -20.40 -9.69 -14.17
N MET A 286 -19.59 -10.59 -14.69
CA MET A 286 -20.06 -11.95 -14.87
C MET A 286 -19.58 -12.74 -13.65
N ASP A 287 -20.51 -13.13 -12.79
CA ASP A 287 -20.32 -14.13 -11.73
C ASP A 287 -20.03 -15.50 -12.38
N ALA A 288 -18.91 -15.57 -13.09
CA ALA A 288 -18.48 -16.83 -13.65
C ALA A 288 -17.48 -17.46 -12.67
N PRO A 289 -17.74 -18.69 -12.19
CA PRO A 289 -16.78 -19.41 -11.40
C PRO A 289 -15.46 -19.58 -12.18
N PRO A 290 -14.32 -19.67 -11.48
CA PRO A 290 -13.07 -19.96 -12.15
C PRO A 290 -13.21 -21.24 -12.98
N PRO A 291 -12.57 -21.33 -14.16
CA PRO A 291 -12.58 -22.56 -14.92
C PRO A 291 -12.10 -23.69 -14.01
N MET A 292 -12.91 -24.73 -13.84
CA MET A 292 -12.49 -25.92 -13.10
C MET A 292 -11.31 -26.50 -13.88
N GLU A 293 -10.12 -26.47 -13.31
CA GLU A 293 -9.02 -27.27 -13.82
C GLU A 293 -9.47 -28.72 -13.81
N ASP A 294 -9.54 -29.35 -14.97
CA ASP A 294 -9.69 -30.78 -15.10
C ASP A 294 -8.57 -31.45 -14.32
N VAL A 295 -8.87 -31.87 -13.09
CA VAL A 295 -8.01 -32.76 -12.31
C VAL A 295 -7.96 -34.08 -13.07
N ARG A 296 -6.93 -34.23 -13.93
CA ARG A 296 -6.54 -35.51 -14.52
C ARG A 296 -5.55 -36.22 -13.64
#